data_1118b5b70974b55aec8b0abfc42dd5a2
#
_entry.id   1118b5b70974b55aec8b0abfc42dd5a2
#
_cell.length_a   1.000
_cell.length_b   1.000
_cell.length_c   1.000
_cell.angle_alpha   90.00
_cell.angle_beta   90.00
_cell.angle_gamma   90.00
#
_symmetry.space_group_name_H-M   'P 1'
#
loop_
_entity.id
_entity.type
_entity.pdbx_description
1 polymer ?
#
loop_
_entity_poly.entity_id
_entity_poly.type
_entity_poly.pdbx_seq_one_letter_code
_entity_poly.pdbx_strand_id
1 'polypeptide(L)'
;MGLIGQRPTAIDQMFIPLESYGVKTVSMEMFKPERSDAVAYRGPLLHKVLEQLLSDAYWGDLDLLLLDLPPGTGDLAISLGQLIPSSEILVVTTPQIAAAEVAERAGRIAHQMKQQVIGVIENMSAFPCPTCGETISLFGEGGGAETAKRLSQLVGSDVPMLGQIPFSPALREGGDIGTPVVVSDPDSAAAKAIDEIIARIIVRSKSLVGVRLGLST
;
A
#
# COMPACT_ATOMS: atom_id res chain seq x y z
N MET A 1 -1.15 10.52 8.75
CA MET A 1 0.02 11.41 8.55
C MET A 1 -0.25 12.88 8.95
N GLY A 2 -1.46 13.28 9.31
CA GLY A 2 -1.80 14.64 9.81
C GLY A 2 -1.63 15.77 8.78
N LEU A 3 -1.62 15.44 7.49
CA LEU A 3 -1.36 16.39 6.40
C LEU A 3 -2.64 16.93 5.74
N ILE A 4 -3.80 16.67 6.35
CA ILE A 4 -5.11 17.10 5.83
C ILE A 4 -5.17 18.63 5.69
N GLY A 5 -5.58 19.12 4.51
CA GLY A 5 -5.69 20.55 4.21
C GLY A 5 -4.39 21.26 3.88
N GLN A 6 -3.26 20.58 3.96
CA GLN A 6 -1.98 21.11 3.52
C GLN A 6 -1.79 20.91 2.02
N ARG A 7 -1.01 21.78 1.39
CA ARG A 7 -0.72 21.73 -0.05
C ARG A 7 0.78 21.72 -0.28
N PRO A 8 1.29 20.93 -1.24
CA PRO A 8 2.68 20.98 -1.67
C PRO A 8 3.06 22.38 -2.17
N THR A 9 4.28 22.80 -1.92
CA THR A 9 4.84 24.03 -2.48
C THR A 9 5.31 23.74 -3.90
N ALA A 10 4.86 24.55 -4.86
CA ALA A 10 5.34 24.48 -6.23
C ALA A 10 6.58 25.36 -6.41
N ILE A 11 7.59 24.84 -7.09
CA ILE A 11 8.81 25.55 -7.50
C ILE A 11 9.00 25.25 -8.99
N ASP A 12 8.83 26.28 -9.82
CA ASP A 12 8.83 26.14 -11.28
C ASP A 12 7.80 25.12 -11.76
N GLN A 13 8.25 24.02 -12.38
CA GLN A 13 7.40 22.92 -12.86
C GLN A 13 7.33 21.75 -11.89
N MET A 14 8.01 21.84 -10.77
CA MET A 14 8.07 20.78 -9.75
C MET A 14 7.31 21.19 -8.49
N PHE A 15 6.93 20.21 -7.70
CA PHE A 15 6.39 20.44 -6.36
C PHE A 15 7.19 19.64 -5.32
N ILE A 16 7.27 20.22 -4.11
CA ILE A 16 7.92 19.59 -2.97
C ILE A 16 6.88 18.79 -2.22
N PRO A 17 7.03 17.46 -2.09
CA PRO A 17 6.17 16.63 -1.25
C PRO A 17 6.09 17.17 0.18
N LEU A 18 4.92 17.02 0.80
CA LEU A 18 4.79 17.28 2.23
C LEU A 18 5.52 16.19 3.02
N GLU A 19 6.10 16.57 4.15
CA GLU A 19 6.80 15.61 5.00
C GLU A 19 6.15 15.53 6.37
N SER A 20 5.95 14.30 6.85
CA SER A 20 5.46 14.01 8.19
C SER A 20 6.06 12.70 8.68
N TYR A 21 6.57 12.68 9.91
CA TYR A 21 7.27 11.53 10.50
C TYR A 21 8.43 11.00 9.64
N GLY A 22 9.15 11.88 8.93
CA GLY A 22 10.24 11.49 8.03
C GLY A 22 9.78 10.85 6.71
N VAL A 23 8.47 10.87 6.41
CA VAL A 23 7.90 10.31 5.19
C VAL A 23 7.43 11.43 4.27
N LYS A 24 7.98 11.49 3.07
CA LYS A 24 7.52 12.38 2.01
C LYS A 24 6.21 11.83 1.43
N THR A 25 5.18 12.66 1.41
CA THR A 25 3.82 12.25 1.05
C THR A 25 3.23 13.17 0.00
N VAL A 26 2.61 12.57 -1.01
CA VAL A 26 1.82 13.27 -2.03
C VAL A 26 0.50 12.52 -2.22
N SER A 27 -0.59 13.26 -2.27
CA SER A 27 -1.92 12.73 -2.57
C SER A 27 -2.60 13.62 -3.61
N MET A 28 -3.39 13.02 -4.48
CA MET A 28 -4.23 13.74 -5.44
C MET A 28 -5.16 14.75 -4.76
N GLU A 29 -5.58 14.48 -3.52
CA GLU A 29 -6.43 15.39 -2.75
C GLU A 29 -5.74 16.71 -2.41
N MET A 30 -4.42 16.75 -2.32
CA MET A 30 -3.65 17.96 -2.02
C MET A 30 -3.70 19.01 -3.14
N PHE A 31 -4.10 18.60 -4.35
CA PHE A 31 -4.18 19.46 -5.54
C PHE A 31 -5.62 19.90 -5.87
N LYS A 32 -6.62 19.43 -5.14
CA LYS A 32 -8.02 19.85 -5.33
C LYS A 32 -8.21 21.30 -4.88
N PRO A 33 -8.98 22.12 -5.62
CA PRO A 33 -9.35 23.48 -5.18
C PRO A 33 -10.13 23.46 -3.86
N GLU A 34 -11.15 22.61 -3.77
CA GLU A 34 -11.92 22.36 -2.56
C GLU A 34 -11.93 20.86 -2.24
N ARG A 35 -11.94 20.53 -0.94
CA ARG A 35 -11.91 19.14 -0.47
C ARG A 35 -13.18 18.37 -0.87
N SER A 36 -14.30 19.05 -0.97
CA SER A 36 -15.61 18.50 -1.36
C SER A 36 -15.73 18.18 -2.84
N ASP A 37 -14.79 18.65 -3.68
CA ASP A 37 -14.87 18.47 -5.11
C ASP A 37 -14.75 16.97 -5.45
N ALA A 38 -15.81 16.45 -6.08
CA ALA A 38 -15.78 15.11 -6.65
C ALA A 38 -14.97 15.13 -7.95
N VAL A 39 -13.83 14.48 -7.96
CA VAL A 39 -13.01 14.39 -9.17
C VAL A 39 -13.22 13.02 -9.80
N ALA A 40 -13.96 12.98 -10.89
CA ALA A 40 -14.14 11.78 -11.69
C ALA A 40 -12.99 11.69 -12.72
N TYR A 41 -11.89 11.07 -12.33
CA TYR A 41 -10.81 10.77 -13.27
C TYR A 41 -11.17 9.54 -14.11
N ARG A 42 -11.18 9.68 -15.42
CA ARG A 42 -11.26 8.56 -16.36
C ARG A 42 -9.84 8.06 -16.68
N GLY A 43 -9.70 6.79 -17.10
CA GLY A 43 -8.43 6.10 -17.28
C GLY A 43 -7.26 6.93 -17.85
N PRO A 44 -7.39 7.60 -19.01
CA PRO A 44 -6.27 8.39 -19.59
C PRO A 44 -5.83 9.57 -18.69
N LEU A 45 -6.76 10.18 -17.96
CA LEU A 45 -6.44 11.27 -17.04
C LEU A 45 -5.75 10.76 -15.78
N LEU A 46 -6.15 9.58 -15.29
CA LEU A 46 -5.48 8.92 -14.16
C LEU A 46 -4.02 8.57 -14.49
N HIS A 47 -3.78 8.07 -15.70
CA HIS A 47 -2.42 7.78 -16.16
C HIS A 47 -1.54 9.04 -16.15
N LYS A 48 -2.03 10.13 -16.71
CA LYS A 48 -1.30 11.41 -16.74
C LYS A 48 -1.05 11.96 -15.33
N VAL A 49 -2.01 11.86 -14.43
CA VAL A 49 -1.85 12.30 -13.04
C VAL A 49 -0.82 11.44 -12.32
N LEU A 50 -0.85 10.12 -12.51
CA LEU A 50 0.17 9.24 -11.93
C LEU A 50 1.57 9.58 -12.46
N GLU A 51 1.71 9.79 -13.76
CA GLU A 51 2.95 10.24 -14.39
C GLU A 51 3.45 11.54 -13.74
N GLN A 52 2.59 12.55 -13.60
CA GLN A 52 2.93 13.81 -12.95
C GLN A 52 3.32 13.65 -11.47
N LEU A 53 2.62 12.82 -10.71
CA LEU A 53 2.96 12.56 -9.32
C LEU A 53 4.34 11.88 -9.16
N LEU A 54 4.74 11.11 -10.17
CA LEU A 54 6.04 10.45 -10.17
C LEU A 54 7.16 11.36 -10.69
N SER A 55 6.91 12.14 -11.75
CA SER A 55 7.94 12.94 -12.46
C SER A 55 8.12 14.35 -11.89
N ASP A 56 7.01 15.01 -11.52
CA ASP A 56 7.03 16.42 -11.17
C ASP A 56 7.21 16.65 -9.66
N ALA A 57 7.21 15.60 -8.85
CA ALA A 57 7.53 15.67 -7.43
C ALA A 57 9.02 15.59 -7.18
N TYR A 58 9.56 16.53 -6.41
CA TYR A 58 10.95 16.46 -5.95
C TYR A 58 11.10 15.45 -4.80
N TRP A 59 11.23 14.19 -5.16
CA TRP A 59 11.36 13.11 -4.19
C TRP A 59 12.73 13.10 -3.48
N GLY A 60 13.81 13.57 -4.15
CA GLY A 60 15.19 13.43 -3.65
C GLY A 60 15.58 11.95 -3.52
N ASP A 61 16.49 11.66 -2.61
CA ASP A 61 16.90 10.29 -2.33
C ASP A 61 15.81 9.55 -1.54
N LEU A 62 15.37 8.41 -2.07
CA LEU A 62 14.37 7.54 -1.45
C LEU A 62 14.93 6.13 -1.28
N ASP A 63 14.74 5.55 -0.09
CA ASP A 63 15.00 4.14 0.16
C ASP A 63 13.86 3.27 -0.38
N LEU A 64 12.63 3.77 -0.30
CA LEU A 64 11.41 3.06 -0.71
C LEU A 64 10.35 4.06 -1.17
N LEU A 65 9.69 3.74 -2.28
CA LEU A 65 8.50 4.45 -2.77
C LEU A 65 7.29 3.53 -2.64
N LEU A 66 6.30 3.94 -1.86
CA LEU A 66 5.02 3.24 -1.71
C LEU A 66 3.92 3.96 -2.49
N LEU A 67 3.19 3.20 -3.29
CA LEU A 67 2.06 3.67 -4.07
C LEU A 67 0.78 3.01 -3.55
N ASP A 68 -0.05 3.78 -2.85
CA ASP A 68 -1.37 3.33 -2.38
C ASP A 68 -2.39 3.50 -3.49
N LEU A 69 -2.83 2.38 -4.07
CA LEU A 69 -3.76 2.36 -5.19
C LEU A 69 -5.20 2.31 -4.70
N PRO A 70 -6.11 3.07 -5.34
CA PRO A 70 -7.53 2.98 -5.02
C PRO A 70 -8.08 1.58 -5.34
N PRO A 71 -9.12 1.13 -4.63
CA PRO A 71 -9.67 -0.21 -4.82
C PRO A 71 -10.29 -0.38 -6.22
N GLY A 72 -10.14 -1.56 -6.80
CA GLY A 72 -10.88 -2.02 -7.97
C GLY A 72 -10.49 -1.43 -9.32
N THR A 73 -9.44 -0.64 -9.43
CA THR A 73 -9.07 0.01 -10.69
C THR A 73 -7.94 -0.72 -11.39
N GLY A 74 -8.30 -1.66 -12.27
CA GLY A 74 -7.35 -2.30 -13.18
C GLY A 74 -6.54 -1.27 -13.99
N ASP A 75 -7.17 -0.17 -14.41
CA ASP A 75 -6.54 0.87 -15.22
C ASP A 75 -5.33 1.52 -14.54
N LEU A 76 -5.41 1.80 -13.24
CA LEU A 76 -4.30 2.41 -12.52
C LEU A 76 -3.13 1.44 -12.31
N ALA A 77 -3.43 0.19 -11.98
CA ALA A 77 -2.42 -0.85 -11.86
C ALA A 77 -1.72 -1.13 -13.21
N ILE A 78 -2.48 -1.12 -14.32
CA ILE A 78 -1.93 -1.24 -15.67
C ILE A 78 -1.03 -0.03 -15.99
N SER A 79 -1.50 1.19 -15.69
CA SER A 79 -0.70 2.40 -15.89
C SER A 79 0.60 2.37 -15.10
N LEU A 80 0.54 1.93 -13.84
CA LEU A 80 1.72 1.79 -12.99
C LEU A 80 2.71 0.77 -13.56
N GLY A 81 2.21 -0.40 -14.00
CA GLY A 81 3.06 -1.41 -14.61
C GLY A 81 3.73 -0.96 -15.90
N GLN A 82 3.13 0.00 -16.63
CA GLN A 82 3.73 0.63 -17.80
C GLN A 82 4.77 1.68 -17.44
N LEU A 83 4.49 2.51 -16.43
CA LEU A 83 5.39 3.60 -15.98
C LEU A 83 6.58 3.07 -15.18
N ILE A 84 6.35 2.08 -14.30
CA ILE A 84 7.38 1.48 -13.45
C ILE A 84 7.31 -0.04 -13.55
N PRO A 85 7.82 -0.65 -14.64
CA PRO A 85 7.75 -2.10 -14.83
C PRO A 85 8.46 -2.92 -13.74
N SER A 86 9.43 -2.32 -13.07
CA SER A 86 10.18 -2.94 -11.96
C SER A 86 9.47 -2.85 -10.61
N SER A 87 8.28 -2.23 -10.53
CA SER A 87 7.54 -2.15 -9.28
C SER A 87 7.03 -3.52 -8.84
N GLU A 88 7.01 -3.73 -7.54
CA GLU A 88 6.51 -4.94 -6.90
C GLU A 88 5.11 -4.70 -6.32
N ILE A 89 4.29 -5.73 -6.28
CA ILE A 89 2.92 -5.66 -5.78
C ILE A 89 2.83 -6.31 -4.40
N LEU A 90 2.35 -5.56 -3.42
CA LEU A 90 1.98 -6.04 -2.11
C LEU A 90 0.45 -6.10 -2.03
N VAL A 91 -0.09 -7.28 -1.75
CA VAL A 91 -1.53 -7.47 -1.66
C VAL A 91 -1.97 -7.38 -0.21
N VAL A 92 -2.92 -6.48 0.07
CA VAL A 92 -3.56 -6.36 1.38
C VAL A 92 -4.99 -6.87 1.29
N THR A 93 -5.35 -7.80 2.16
CA THR A 93 -6.68 -8.41 2.21
C THR A 93 -7.22 -8.48 3.64
N THR A 94 -8.41 -9.01 3.82
CA THR A 94 -9.03 -9.28 5.12
C THR A 94 -9.28 -10.78 5.28
N PRO A 95 -9.62 -11.28 6.49
CA PRO A 95 -9.86 -12.70 6.73
C PRO A 95 -11.04 -13.31 5.96
N GLN A 96 -11.92 -12.46 5.39
CA GLN A 96 -13.08 -12.90 4.64
C GLN A 96 -12.68 -13.59 3.33
N ILE A 97 -13.18 -14.77 3.07
CA ILE A 97 -12.90 -15.54 1.85
C ILE A 97 -13.32 -14.76 0.58
N ALA A 98 -14.38 -13.98 0.65
CA ALA A 98 -14.81 -13.13 -0.47
C ALA A 98 -13.76 -12.07 -0.86
N ALA A 99 -12.92 -11.63 0.06
CA ALA A 99 -11.84 -10.69 -0.24
C ALA A 99 -10.74 -11.31 -1.13
N ALA A 100 -10.58 -12.63 -1.12
CA ALA A 100 -9.65 -13.36 -1.97
C ALA A 100 -9.94 -13.16 -3.48
N GLU A 101 -11.20 -13.04 -3.87
CA GLU A 101 -11.57 -12.79 -5.27
C GLU A 101 -11.11 -11.41 -5.76
N VAL A 102 -11.15 -10.40 -4.90
CA VAL A 102 -10.64 -9.06 -5.21
C VAL A 102 -9.12 -9.09 -5.34
N ALA A 103 -8.46 -9.79 -4.45
CA ALA A 103 -7.01 -9.97 -4.47
C ALA A 103 -6.52 -10.74 -5.70
N GLU A 104 -7.28 -11.75 -6.16
CA GLU A 104 -6.97 -12.46 -7.41
C GLU A 104 -6.98 -11.53 -8.63
N ARG A 105 -7.87 -10.54 -8.69
CA ARG A 105 -7.88 -9.56 -9.78
C ARG A 105 -6.60 -8.76 -9.82
N ALA A 106 -6.13 -8.29 -8.66
CA ALA A 106 -4.84 -7.61 -8.56
C ALA A 106 -3.68 -8.50 -9.02
N GLY A 107 -3.69 -9.77 -8.60
CA GLY A 107 -2.68 -10.75 -9.03
C GLY A 107 -2.70 -11.03 -10.55
N ARG A 108 -3.87 -11.10 -11.17
CA ARG A 108 -3.99 -11.27 -12.63
C ARG A 108 -3.38 -10.09 -13.39
N ILE A 109 -3.62 -8.87 -12.92
CA ILE A 109 -3.05 -7.66 -13.50
C ILE A 109 -1.53 -7.65 -13.31
N ALA A 110 -1.05 -7.93 -12.11
CA ALA A 110 0.38 -8.05 -11.83
C ALA A 110 1.06 -9.06 -12.77
N HIS A 111 0.48 -10.24 -12.93
CA HIS A 111 0.98 -11.26 -13.85
C HIS A 111 0.99 -10.79 -15.30
N GLN A 112 -0.10 -10.14 -15.76
CA GLN A 112 -0.21 -9.59 -17.11
C GLN A 112 0.85 -8.51 -17.36
N MET A 113 1.13 -7.67 -16.37
CA MET A 113 2.13 -6.60 -16.43
C MET A 113 3.55 -7.09 -16.12
N LYS A 114 3.74 -8.39 -15.85
CA LYS A 114 5.02 -9.01 -15.46
C LYS A 114 5.62 -8.42 -14.17
N GLN A 115 4.77 -7.89 -13.32
CA GLN A 115 5.18 -7.39 -12.00
C GLN A 115 5.20 -8.55 -11.01
N GLN A 116 6.11 -8.48 -10.05
CA GLN A 116 6.22 -9.50 -9.00
C GLN A 116 5.25 -9.22 -7.88
N VAL A 117 4.44 -10.23 -7.48
CA VAL A 117 3.67 -10.17 -6.23
C VAL A 117 4.58 -10.64 -5.10
N ILE A 118 4.95 -9.73 -4.20
CA ILE A 118 5.94 -9.99 -3.15
C ILE A 118 5.34 -10.67 -1.92
N GLY A 119 4.04 -10.60 -1.74
CA GLY A 119 3.35 -11.27 -0.65
C GLY A 119 1.98 -10.71 -0.35
N VAL A 120 1.35 -11.32 0.64
CA VAL A 120 0.02 -10.97 1.14
C VAL A 120 0.11 -10.54 2.59
N ILE A 121 -0.59 -9.46 2.94
CA ILE A 121 -0.86 -9.02 4.31
C ILE A 121 -2.34 -9.20 4.60
N GLU A 122 -2.67 -9.86 5.70
CA GLU A 122 -4.05 -9.94 6.17
C GLU A 122 -4.26 -8.87 7.25
N ASN A 123 -5.09 -7.87 6.93
CA ASN A 123 -5.50 -6.83 7.88
C ASN A 123 -6.81 -7.21 8.58
N MET A 124 -7.04 -6.68 9.78
CA MET A 124 -8.23 -6.99 10.61
C MET A 124 -8.35 -8.49 10.93
N SER A 125 -7.22 -9.17 11.18
CA SER A 125 -7.18 -10.63 11.32
C SER A 125 -7.93 -11.13 12.54
N ALA A 126 -7.66 -10.57 13.70
CA ALA A 126 -8.25 -10.99 14.95
C ALA A 126 -8.41 -9.79 15.87
N PHE A 127 -9.34 -9.85 16.80
CA PHE A 127 -9.55 -8.83 17.83
C PHE A 127 -9.31 -9.43 19.22
N PRO A 128 -8.23 -9.05 19.91
CA PRO A 128 -8.04 -9.44 21.28
C PRO A 128 -9.03 -8.68 22.18
N CYS A 129 -9.87 -9.40 22.92
CA CYS A 129 -10.82 -8.81 23.84
C CYS A 129 -10.08 -8.01 24.93
N PRO A 130 -10.36 -6.72 25.09
CA PRO A 130 -9.63 -5.89 26.08
C PRO A 130 -9.93 -6.27 27.52
N THR A 131 -11.00 -7.05 27.77
CA THR A 131 -11.42 -7.45 29.11
C THR A 131 -10.82 -8.79 29.53
N CYS A 132 -10.82 -9.81 28.66
CA CYS A 132 -10.39 -11.17 29.01
C CYS A 132 -9.20 -11.67 28.18
N GLY A 133 -8.76 -10.93 27.14
CA GLY A 133 -7.68 -11.34 26.27
C GLY A 133 -8.05 -12.42 25.25
N GLU A 134 -9.28 -12.93 25.27
CA GLU A 134 -9.73 -13.92 24.28
C GLU A 134 -9.72 -13.34 22.88
N THR A 135 -9.22 -14.11 21.92
CA THR A 135 -9.15 -13.69 20.53
C THR A 135 -10.46 -13.98 19.80
N ILE A 136 -11.04 -12.95 19.21
CA ILE A 136 -12.30 -13.00 18.48
C ILE A 136 -12.05 -12.76 17.00
N SER A 137 -12.46 -13.68 16.14
CA SER A 137 -12.34 -13.58 14.69
C SER A 137 -13.57 -12.88 14.09
N LEU A 138 -13.63 -11.55 14.23
CA LEU A 138 -14.79 -10.73 13.82
C LEU A 138 -15.12 -10.88 12.32
N PHE A 139 -14.12 -11.10 11.48
CA PHE A 139 -14.25 -11.17 10.03
C PHE A 139 -13.96 -12.57 9.47
N GLY A 140 -13.99 -13.60 10.31
CA GLY A 140 -13.63 -14.97 9.94
C GLY A 140 -12.13 -15.22 10.02
N GLU A 141 -11.67 -16.29 9.39
CA GLU A 141 -10.28 -16.75 9.46
C GLU A 141 -9.81 -17.30 8.11
N GLY A 142 -8.50 -17.19 7.85
CA GLY A 142 -7.83 -17.88 6.75
C GLY A 142 -7.90 -17.22 5.39
N GLY A 143 -8.58 -16.08 5.24
CA GLY A 143 -8.68 -15.38 3.95
C GLY A 143 -7.33 -14.96 3.37
N GLY A 144 -6.40 -14.52 4.21
CA GLY A 144 -5.04 -14.16 3.78
C GLY A 144 -4.24 -15.35 3.27
N ALA A 145 -4.28 -16.47 3.98
CA ALA A 145 -3.60 -17.70 3.58
C ALA A 145 -4.18 -18.28 2.27
N GLU A 146 -5.51 -18.30 2.15
CA GLU A 146 -6.17 -18.73 0.92
C GLU A 146 -5.84 -17.79 -0.25
N THR A 147 -5.79 -16.48 0.00
CA THR A 147 -5.36 -15.49 -1.00
C THR A 147 -3.92 -15.75 -1.47
N ALA A 148 -3.00 -15.96 -0.57
CA ALA A 148 -1.59 -16.26 -0.88
C ALA A 148 -1.45 -17.53 -1.73
N LYS A 149 -2.19 -18.58 -1.36
CA LYS A 149 -2.23 -19.84 -2.11
C LYS A 149 -2.76 -19.66 -3.54
N ARG A 150 -3.87 -18.95 -3.70
CA ARG A 150 -4.49 -18.69 -5.02
C ARG A 150 -3.58 -17.83 -5.90
N LEU A 151 -2.94 -16.81 -5.33
CA LEU A 151 -1.98 -15.97 -6.03
C LEU A 151 -0.76 -16.79 -6.47
N SER A 152 -0.22 -17.66 -5.62
CA SER A 152 0.90 -18.54 -5.98
C SER A 152 0.57 -19.43 -7.17
N GLN A 153 -0.63 -20.01 -7.19
CA GLN A 153 -1.12 -20.81 -8.33
C GLN A 153 -1.28 -19.98 -9.61
N LEU A 154 -1.77 -18.75 -9.47
CA LEU A 154 -2.04 -17.86 -10.58
C LEU A 154 -0.74 -17.36 -11.25
N VAL A 155 0.23 -16.92 -10.44
CA VAL A 155 1.49 -16.32 -10.94
C VAL A 155 2.58 -17.36 -11.20
N GLY A 156 2.38 -18.61 -10.78
CA GLY A 156 3.33 -19.71 -11.00
C GLY A 156 4.60 -19.62 -10.13
N SER A 157 4.58 -18.82 -9.06
CA SER A 157 5.68 -18.67 -8.11
C SER A 157 5.13 -18.53 -6.68
N ASP A 158 5.98 -18.77 -5.69
CA ASP A 158 5.57 -18.65 -4.29
C ASP A 158 5.25 -17.20 -3.92
N VAL A 159 4.03 -16.98 -3.40
CA VAL A 159 3.57 -15.72 -2.85
C VAL A 159 3.32 -15.92 -1.36
N PRO A 160 4.27 -15.51 -0.50
CA PRO A 160 4.17 -15.76 0.93
C PRO A 160 3.11 -14.89 1.60
N MET A 161 2.52 -15.40 2.67
CA MET A 161 1.80 -14.59 3.63
C MET A 161 2.82 -13.88 4.54
N LEU A 162 2.94 -12.57 4.42
CA LEU A 162 3.94 -11.77 5.13
C LEU A 162 3.57 -11.55 6.59
N GLY A 163 2.28 -11.49 6.91
CA GLY A 163 1.81 -11.34 8.28
C GLY A 163 0.34 -10.99 8.38
N GLN A 164 -0.10 -10.92 9.62
CA GLN A 164 -1.46 -10.59 10.01
C GLN A 164 -1.45 -9.39 10.94
N ILE A 165 -2.22 -8.35 10.61
CA ILE A 165 -2.39 -7.18 11.45
C ILE A 165 -3.70 -7.36 12.21
N PRO A 166 -3.69 -7.42 13.55
CA PRO A 166 -4.90 -7.57 14.33
C PRO A 166 -5.81 -6.33 14.19
N PHE A 167 -7.10 -6.53 14.34
CA PHE A 167 -8.05 -5.44 14.44
C PHE A 167 -7.70 -4.59 15.66
N SER A 168 -7.46 -3.30 15.44
CA SER A 168 -7.02 -2.37 16.48
C SER A 168 -7.79 -1.04 16.40
N PRO A 169 -8.57 -0.70 17.45
CA PRO A 169 -9.18 0.63 17.54
C PRO A 169 -8.15 1.76 17.48
N ALA A 170 -6.99 1.59 18.13
CA ALA A 170 -5.91 2.58 18.11
C ALA A 170 -5.33 2.81 16.70
N LEU A 171 -5.22 1.75 15.89
CA LEU A 171 -4.81 1.87 14.49
C LEU A 171 -5.81 2.72 13.69
N ARG A 172 -7.12 2.50 13.89
CA ARG A 172 -8.18 3.28 13.25
C ARG A 172 -8.14 4.74 13.72
N GLU A 173 -8.09 4.97 15.03
CA GLU A 173 -8.04 6.32 15.62
C GLU A 173 -6.81 7.09 15.15
N GLY A 174 -5.64 6.43 15.14
CA GLY A 174 -4.41 6.99 14.59
C GLY A 174 -4.55 7.43 13.14
N GLY A 175 -5.28 6.65 12.32
CA GLY A 175 -5.63 7.03 10.95
C GLY A 175 -6.49 8.29 10.88
N ASP A 176 -7.50 8.40 11.73
CA ASP A 176 -8.43 9.54 11.77
C ASP A 176 -7.73 10.85 12.20
N ILE A 177 -6.88 10.80 13.23
CA ILE A 177 -6.15 11.97 13.74
C ILE A 177 -4.83 12.23 13.02
N GLY A 178 -4.39 11.30 12.17
CA GLY A 178 -3.15 11.41 11.40
C GLY A 178 -1.87 11.11 12.17
N THR A 179 -1.98 10.35 13.28
CA THR A 179 -0.82 9.88 14.06
C THR A 179 -0.68 8.36 13.88
N PRO A 180 0.35 7.87 13.16
CA PRO A 180 0.53 6.44 12.93
C PRO A 180 0.67 5.66 14.25
N VAL A 181 0.04 4.49 14.33
CA VAL A 181 0.07 3.65 15.54
C VAL A 181 1.49 3.23 15.94
N VAL A 182 2.36 3.03 14.97
CA VAL A 182 3.79 2.72 15.20
C VAL A 182 4.55 3.85 15.91
N VAL A 183 4.00 5.07 15.91
CA VAL A 183 4.54 6.24 16.61
C VAL A 183 3.82 6.45 17.93
N SER A 184 2.49 6.36 17.95
CA SER A 184 1.67 6.66 19.14
C SER A 184 1.67 5.54 20.16
N ASP A 185 1.72 4.28 19.72
CA ASP A 185 1.70 3.08 20.56
C ASP A 185 2.56 1.96 19.95
N PRO A 186 3.90 2.11 19.96
CA PRO A 186 4.82 1.16 19.33
C PRO A 186 4.77 -0.23 19.97
N ASP A 187 4.31 -0.34 21.20
CA ASP A 187 4.20 -1.59 21.91
C ASP A 187 2.91 -2.37 21.65
N SER A 188 1.94 -1.76 20.97
CA SER A 188 0.69 -2.43 20.60
C SER A 188 0.92 -3.64 19.70
N ALA A 189 -0.01 -4.60 19.76
CA ALA A 189 0.02 -5.78 18.90
C ALA A 189 -0.01 -5.41 17.39
N ALA A 190 -0.72 -4.34 17.04
CA ALA A 190 -0.80 -3.86 15.66
C ALA A 190 0.55 -3.26 15.19
N ALA A 191 1.21 -2.44 16.02
CA ALA A 191 2.51 -1.86 15.69
C ALA A 191 3.58 -2.96 15.53
N LYS A 192 3.66 -3.90 16.47
CA LYS A 192 4.59 -5.03 16.40
C LYS A 192 4.37 -5.89 15.15
N ALA A 193 3.11 -6.18 14.82
CA ALA A 193 2.79 -6.93 13.59
C ALA A 193 3.24 -6.18 12.32
N ILE A 194 3.07 -4.86 12.28
CA ILE A 194 3.54 -4.03 11.17
C ILE A 194 5.06 -4.08 11.07
N ASP A 195 5.77 -3.94 12.19
CA ASP A 195 7.25 -3.99 12.23
C ASP A 195 7.78 -5.35 11.74
N GLU A 196 7.17 -6.46 12.15
CA GLU A 196 7.54 -7.79 11.68
C GLU A 196 7.33 -7.96 10.17
N ILE A 197 6.23 -7.43 9.63
CA ILE A 197 5.94 -7.43 8.19
C ILE A 197 6.99 -6.62 7.43
N ILE A 198 7.30 -5.41 7.92
CA ILE A 198 8.32 -4.54 7.33
C ILE A 198 9.68 -5.22 7.33
N ALA A 199 10.08 -5.87 8.42
CA ALA A 199 11.34 -6.58 8.50
C ALA A 199 11.46 -7.65 7.41
N ARG A 200 10.37 -8.39 7.11
CA ARG A 200 10.34 -9.40 6.03
C ARG A 200 10.47 -8.78 4.64
N ILE A 201 9.84 -7.62 4.42
CA ILE A 201 9.93 -6.88 3.14
C ILE A 201 11.35 -6.36 2.91
N ILE A 202 11.97 -5.73 3.93
CA ILE A 202 13.30 -5.13 3.84
C ILE A 202 14.38 -6.18 3.61
N VAL A 203 14.32 -7.34 4.28
CA VAL A 203 15.28 -8.43 4.07
C VAL A 203 15.28 -8.88 2.61
N ARG A 204 14.12 -8.92 1.97
CA ARG A 204 13.99 -9.26 0.57
C ARG A 204 14.59 -8.19 -0.34
N SER A 205 14.34 -6.90 -0.09
CA SER A 205 14.83 -5.81 -0.93
C SER A 205 16.35 -5.68 -0.91
N LYS A 206 17.01 -6.05 0.18
CA LYS A 206 18.49 -6.09 0.26
C LYS A 206 19.12 -7.09 -0.71
N SER A 207 18.39 -8.10 -1.16
CA SER A 207 18.87 -9.05 -2.18
C SER A 207 18.88 -8.47 -3.60
N LEU A 208 18.23 -7.32 -3.81
CA LEU A 208 18.14 -6.61 -5.09
C LEU A 208 19.13 -5.43 -5.19
N VAL A 209 19.95 -5.20 -4.16
CA VAL A 209 20.96 -4.14 -4.17
C VAL A 209 21.95 -4.41 -5.30
N GLY A 210 22.03 -3.51 -6.27
CA GLY A 210 22.90 -3.60 -7.45
C GLY A 210 22.20 -3.92 -8.76
N VAL A 211 20.89 -4.19 -8.77
CA VAL A 211 20.12 -4.30 -10.00
C VAL A 211 19.83 -2.88 -10.52
N ARG A 212 20.41 -2.51 -11.67
CA ARG A 212 20.11 -1.24 -12.32
C ARG A 212 18.64 -1.23 -12.75
N LEU A 213 17.87 -0.25 -12.26
CA LEU A 213 16.55 0.04 -12.77
C LEU A 213 16.69 0.48 -14.23
N GLY A 214 16.26 -0.37 -15.16
CA GLY A 214 16.18 0.00 -16.57
C GLY A 214 15.03 0.98 -16.77
N LEU A 215 15.35 2.28 -16.75
CA LEU A 215 14.44 3.30 -17.26
C LEU A 215 14.47 3.14 -18.79
N SER A 216 13.38 2.64 -19.37
CA SER A 216 13.18 2.70 -20.82
C SER A 216 12.88 4.14 -21.20
N THR A 217 13.84 4.78 -21.85
CA THR A 217 13.64 6.04 -22.61
C THR A 217 12.67 5.84 -23.76
#